data_5cd796413ea5087cd57672c37ffe7049
#
_entry.id   5cd796413ea5087cd57672c37ffe7049
#
_cell.length_a   1.000
_cell.length_b   1.000
_cell.length_c   1.000
_cell.angle_alpha   90.00
_cell.angle_beta   90.00
_cell.angle_gamma   90.00
#
_symmetry.space_group_name_H-M   'P 1'
#
loop_
_entity.id
_entity.type
_entity.pdbx_description
1 polymer ?
#
loop_
_entity_poly.entity_id
_entity_poly.type
_entity_poly.pdbx_seq_one_letter_code
_entity_poly.pdbx_strand_id
1 'polypeptide(L)'
;MELVGQGALQAWRTMIGPTNTEVARTEAPQSLRAIHGTDGTKNAVHGSDSLGSYKREHDFWFAGEDPSARPMQTTAVLDNCTLCLIKPHIQREGNTGKVIDMILQAGFEISAMELFNLSRPVIEEFYDVYKGVLPEYLPIIENMSGGPVIALEIR
;
A
#
# COMPACT_ATOMS: atom_id res chain seq x y z
N MET A 1 -2.25 -2.84 -5.66
CA MET A 1 -1.07 -3.44 -4.99
C MET A 1 -0.57 -4.58 -5.85
N GLU A 2 0.71 -4.62 -6.17
CA GLU A 2 1.37 -5.79 -6.73
C GLU A 2 1.93 -6.66 -5.60
N LEU A 3 1.67 -7.97 -5.67
CA LEU A 3 2.18 -8.96 -4.73
C LEU A 3 3.19 -9.87 -5.44
N VAL A 4 4.39 -9.97 -4.89
CA VAL A 4 5.49 -10.75 -5.47
C VAL A 4 5.86 -11.91 -4.54
N GLY A 5 5.93 -13.13 -5.08
CA GLY A 5 6.30 -14.32 -4.33
C GLY A 5 6.15 -15.60 -5.16
N GLN A 6 6.68 -16.70 -4.66
CA GLN A 6 6.52 -17.99 -5.32
C GLN A 6 5.04 -18.38 -5.33
N GLY A 7 4.47 -18.61 -6.53
CA GLY A 7 3.05 -18.93 -6.69
C GLY A 7 2.10 -17.83 -6.21
N ALA A 8 2.51 -16.55 -6.25
CA ALA A 8 1.78 -15.42 -5.71
C ALA A 8 0.31 -15.39 -6.13
N LEU A 9 0.00 -15.67 -7.41
CA LEU A 9 -1.37 -15.68 -7.91
C LEU A 9 -2.23 -16.71 -7.15
N GLN A 10 -1.77 -17.95 -7.04
CA GLN A 10 -2.53 -18.99 -6.35
C GLN A 10 -2.58 -18.75 -4.84
N ALA A 11 -1.49 -18.31 -4.23
CA ALA A 11 -1.44 -18.00 -2.81
C ALA A 11 -2.43 -16.87 -2.45
N TRP A 12 -2.47 -15.81 -3.26
CA TRP A 12 -3.43 -14.72 -3.09
C TRP A 12 -4.87 -15.20 -3.29
N ARG A 13 -5.14 -15.99 -4.34
CA ARG A 13 -6.47 -16.56 -4.58
C ARG A 13 -6.97 -17.40 -3.41
N THR A 14 -6.10 -18.20 -2.81
CA THR A 14 -6.43 -18.97 -1.61
C THR A 14 -6.73 -18.07 -0.42
N MET A 15 -5.92 -17.04 -0.20
CA MET A 15 -6.08 -16.10 0.92
C MET A 15 -7.38 -15.29 0.82
N ILE A 16 -7.75 -14.84 -0.39
CA ILE A 16 -8.99 -14.06 -0.55
C ILE A 16 -10.26 -14.91 -0.51
N GLY A 17 -10.19 -16.19 -0.87
CA GLY A 17 -11.30 -17.12 -0.88
C GLY A 17 -12.27 -16.97 -2.06
N PRO A 18 -13.35 -17.78 -2.08
CA PRO A 18 -14.41 -17.72 -3.09
C PRO A 18 -15.01 -16.34 -3.28
N THR A 19 -15.41 -16.00 -4.51
CA THR A 19 -15.99 -14.69 -4.84
C THR A 19 -17.31 -14.44 -4.14
N ASN A 20 -18.13 -15.48 -4.02
CA ASN A 20 -19.36 -15.43 -3.21
C ASN A 20 -18.98 -15.51 -1.72
N THR A 21 -19.37 -14.52 -0.96
CA THR A 21 -19.03 -14.41 0.47
C THR A 21 -19.70 -15.47 1.34
N GLU A 22 -20.89 -15.95 0.98
CA GLU A 22 -21.56 -17.04 1.70
C GLU A 22 -20.81 -18.37 1.49
N VAL A 23 -20.42 -18.65 0.25
CA VAL A 23 -19.54 -19.79 -0.08
C VAL A 23 -18.21 -19.65 0.64
N ALA A 24 -17.63 -18.45 0.67
CA ALA A 24 -16.38 -18.19 1.38
C ALA A 24 -16.50 -18.50 2.88
N ARG A 25 -17.61 -18.12 3.52
CA ARG A 25 -17.85 -18.40 4.96
C ARG A 25 -17.97 -19.90 5.25
N THR A 26 -18.48 -20.70 4.31
CA THR A 26 -18.64 -22.14 4.49
C THR A 26 -17.39 -22.94 4.12
N GLU A 27 -16.73 -22.59 3.00
CA GLU A 27 -15.63 -23.38 2.44
C GLU A 27 -14.23 -22.85 2.85
N ALA A 28 -14.12 -21.56 3.13
CA ALA A 28 -12.87 -20.90 3.48
C ALA A 28 -13.05 -19.83 4.57
N PRO A 29 -13.49 -20.22 5.80
CA PRO A 29 -13.93 -19.26 6.84
C PRO A 29 -12.84 -18.31 7.32
N GLN A 30 -11.56 -18.63 7.07
CA GLN A 30 -10.42 -17.76 7.40
C GLN A 30 -10.00 -16.82 6.25
N SER A 31 -10.69 -16.87 5.11
CA SER A 31 -10.38 -16.04 3.96
C SER A 31 -10.83 -14.58 4.16
N LEU A 32 -10.19 -13.65 3.46
CA LEU A 32 -10.53 -12.23 3.54
C LEU A 32 -11.98 -11.95 3.18
N ARG A 33 -12.54 -12.63 2.19
CA ARG A 33 -13.94 -12.48 1.78
C ARG A 33 -14.93 -13.05 2.80
N ALA A 34 -14.56 -14.13 3.48
CA ALA A 34 -15.37 -14.68 4.56
C ALA A 34 -15.47 -13.72 5.74
N ILE A 35 -14.34 -13.10 6.10
CA ILE A 35 -14.22 -12.24 7.29
C ILE A 35 -14.78 -10.84 7.02
N HIS A 36 -14.43 -10.23 5.88
CA HIS A 36 -14.69 -8.82 5.60
C HIS A 36 -15.74 -8.57 4.51
N GLY A 37 -16.09 -9.57 3.71
CA GLY A 37 -17.09 -9.43 2.67
C GLY A 37 -18.52 -9.41 3.22
N THR A 38 -19.41 -8.63 2.61
CA THR A 38 -20.84 -8.56 2.96
C THR A 38 -21.67 -9.43 2.03
N ASP A 39 -21.47 -9.30 0.74
CA ASP A 39 -22.22 -9.97 -0.34
C ASP A 39 -21.34 -10.25 -1.57
N GLY A 40 -21.93 -10.70 -2.67
CA GLY A 40 -21.18 -11.02 -3.90
C GLY A 40 -20.56 -9.81 -4.61
N THR A 41 -21.01 -8.59 -4.29
CA THR A 41 -20.49 -7.33 -4.85
C THR A 41 -19.51 -6.69 -3.85
N LYS A 42 -19.93 -6.58 -2.60
CA LYS A 42 -19.11 -6.05 -1.49
C LYS A 42 -18.30 -7.18 -0.86
N ASN A 43 -17.40 -7.77 -1.64
CA ASN A 43 -16.62 -8.95 -1.26
C ASN A 43 -15.17 -8.64 -0.83
N ALA A 44 -14.95 -7.44 -0.35
CA ALA A 44 -13.75 -6.89 0.27
C ALA A 44 -12.58 -6.65 -0.69
N VAL A 45 -12.17 -7.64 -1.50
CA VAL A 45 -10.93 -7.58 -2.29
C VAL A 45 -11.10 -8.23 -3.66
N HIS A 46 -10.30 -7.75 -4.63
CA HIS A 46 -10.14 -8.36 -5.94
C HIS A 46 -8.81 -9.10 -6.05
N GLY A 47 -8.76 -10.13 -6.88
CA GLY A 47 -7.54 -10.82 -7.25
C GLY A 47 -7.69 -11.44 -8.62
N SER A 48 -6.68 -11.27 -9.45
CA SER A 48 -6.60 -11.88 -10.78
C SER A 48 -6.77 -13.39 -10.70
N ASP A 49 -7.53 -13.97 -11.62
CA ASP A 49 -7.85 -15.41 -11.63
C ASP A 49 -6.89 -16.24 -12.48
N SER A 50 -6.13 -15.61 -13.35
CA SER A 50 -5.21 -16.24 -14.28
C SER A 50 -4.03 -15.32 -14.61
N LEU A 51 -2.97 -15.88 -15.19
CA LEU A 51 -1.84 -15.08 -15.70
C LEU A 51 -2.27 -14.07 -16.77
N GLY A 52 -3.24 -14.44 -17.61
CA GLY A 52 -3.79 -13.54 -18.64
C GLY A 52 -4.54 -12.36 -18.01
N SER A 53 -5.38 -12.60 -17.01
CA SER A 53 -6.06 -11.55 -16.24
C SER A 53 -5.07 -10.69 -15.49
N TYR A 54 -4.10 -11.31 -14.78
CA TYR A 54 -3.04 -10.59 -14.09
C TYR A 54 -2.33 -9.60 -15.03
N LYS A 55 -1.89 -10.07 -16.21
CA LYS A 55 -1.16 -9.20 -17.14
C LYS A 55 -1.98 -7.98 -17.55
N ARG A 56 -3.25 -8.17 -17.97
CA ARG A 56 -4.13 -7.06 -18.36
C ARG A 56 -4.39 -6.08 -17.21
N GLU A 57 -4.67 -6.62 -16.02
CA GLU A 57 -5.00 -5.80 -14.84
C GLU A 57 -3.75 -5.08 -14.31
N HIS A 58 -2.60 -5.77 -14.29
CA HIS A 58 -1.32 -5.17 -13.93
C HIS A 58 -0.95 -4.03 -14.89
N ASP A 59 -1.05 -4.27 -16.20
CA ASP A 59 -0.75 -3.24 -17.21
C ASP A 59 -1.69 -2.03 -17.05
N PHE A 60 -2.95 -2.25 -16.75
CA PHE A 60 -3.90 -1.16 -16.49
C PHE A 60 -3.50 -0.29 -15.29
N TRP A 61 -3.09 -0.91 -14.17
CA TRP A 61 -2.82 -0.17 -12.94
C TRP A 61 -1.37 0.33 -12.80
N PHE A 62 -0.40 -0.40 -13.37
CA PHE A 62 1.01 -0.17 -13.09
C PHE A 62 1.88 0.02 -14.32
N ALA A 63 1.46 -0.44 -15.52
CA ALA A 63 2.22 -0.21 -16.72
C ALA A 63 1.90 1.16 -17.30
N GLY A 64 2.91 1.80 -17.72
CA GLY A 64 2.88 3.05 -18.45
C GLY A 64 4.17 3.78 -18.18
N GLU A 65 5.01 3.86 -19.21
CA GLU A 65 6.13 4.79 -19.25
C GLU A 65 5.64 6.25 -19.20
N ASP A 66 4.34 6.46 -19.49
CA ASP A 66 3.69 7.77 -19.42
C ASP A 66 2.86 7.90 -18.13
N PRO A 67 3.35 8.66 -17.12
CA PRO A 67 2.59 8.92 -15.91
C PRO A 67 1.24 9.61 -16.14
N SER A 68 1.06 10.31 -17.28
CA SER A 68 -0.20 10.99 -17.61
C SER A 68 -1.30 10.01 -18.06
N ALA A 69 -0.93 8.80 -18.47
CA ALA A 69 -1.86 7.75 -18.84
C ALA A 69 -2.42 6.98 -17.62
N ARG A 70 -1.91 7.23 -16.41
CA ARG A 70 -2.41 6.60 -15.20
C ARG A 70 -3.74 7.22 -14.79
N PRO A 71 -4.76 6.40 -14.45
CA PRO A 71 -6.05 6.92 -14.01
C PRO A 71 -6.02 7.59 -12.62
N MET A 72 -4.84 7.74 -12.02
CA MET A 72 -4.71 8.16 -10.62
C MET A 72 -4.45 9.65 -10.50
N GLN A 73 -5.48 10.36 -10.05
CA GLN A 73 -5.31 11.58 -9.29
C GLN A 73 -5.18 11.23 -7.81
N THR A 74 -4.37 11.97 -7.07
CA THR A 74 -4.29 11.81 -5.62
C THR A 74 -5.65 12.03 -4.97
N THR A 75 -5.96 11.28 -3.92
CA THR A 75 -7.15 11.48 -3.08
C THR A 75 -6.89 12.43 -1.92
N ALA A 76 -5.69 13.03 -1.86
CA ALA A 76 -5.32 13.98 -0.81
C ALA A 76 -6.27 15.18 -0.77
N VAL A 77 -6.73 15.52 0.44
CA VAL A 77 -7.69 16.59 0.69
C VAL A 77 -6.99 17.92 1.02
N LEU A 78 -5.79 17.83 1.61
CA LEU A 78 -4.91 18.96 1.97
C LEU A 78 -5.55 19.98 2.94
N ASP A 79 -6.54 19.53 3.72
CA ASP A 79 -7.23 20.34 4.72
C ASP A 79 -7.37 19.58 6.03
N ASN A 80 -7.03 20.22 7.15
CA ASN A 80 -7.07 19.66 8.49
C ASN A 80 -6.42 18.25 8.57
N CYS A 81 -5.24 18.12 8.00
CA CYS A 81 -4.51 16.87 7.85
C CYS A 81 -3.03 17.02 8.22
N THR A 82 -2.34 15.90 8.32
CA THR A 82 -0.89 15.85 8.48
C THR A 82 -0.28 14.74 7.64
N LEU A 83 1.03 14.81 7.42
CA LEU A 83 1.80 13.81 6.70
C LEU A 83 2.32 12.74 7.66
N CYS A 84 2.08 11.49 7.33
CA CYS A 84 2.76 10.34 7.93
C CYS A 84 3.61 9.63 6.87
N LEU A 85 4.86 9.34 7.19
CA LEU A 85 5.75 8.55 6.32
C LEU A 85 6.05 7.19 6.98
N ILE A 86 5.62 6.11 6.34
CA ILE A 86 6.05 4.76 6.71
C ILE A 86 7.38 4.49 6.01
N LYS A 87 8.43 4.42 6.81
CA LYS A 87 9.81 4.31 6.31
C LYS A 87 10.13 2.90 5.78
N PRO A 88 11.13 2.76 4.90
CA PRO A 88 11.46 1.50 4.23
C PRO A 88 11.72 0.32 5.19
N HIS A 89 12.34 0.54 6.35
CA HIS A 89 12.62 -0.54 7.30
C HIS A 89 11.33 -1.19 7.85
N ILE A 90 10.29 -0.41 8.12
CA ILE A 90 8.98 -0.91 8.60
C ILE A 90 8.35 -1.83 7.56
N GLN A 91 8.50 -1.49 6.27
CA GLN A 91 7.99 -2.33 5.18
C GLN A 91 8.77 -3.64 5.07
N ARG A 92 10.12 -3.59 5.18
CA ARG A 92 10.97 -4.79 5.18
C ARG A 92 10.69 -5.73 6.36
N GLU A 93 10.30 -5.19 7.49
CA GLU A 93 9.92 -5.95 8.68
C GLU A 93 8.49 -6.48 8.65
N GLY A 94 7.70 -6.15 7.60
CA GLY A 94 6.30 -6.58 7.45
C GLY A 94 5.34 -5.90 8.44
N ASN A 95 5.72 -4.76 9.02
CA ASN A 95 4.94 -4.06 10.04
C ASN A 95 4.03 -2.95 9.48
N THR A 96 3.99 -2.73 8.17
CA THR A 96 3.17 -1.68 7.53
C THR A 96 1.71 -1.73 7.96
N GLY A 97 1.08 -2.91 7.91
CA GLY A 97 -0.32 -3.07 8.31
C GLY A 97 -0.57 -2.72 9.77
N LYS A 98 0.37 -3.07 10.66
CA LYS A 98 0.25 -2.72 12.09
C LYS A 98 0.27 -1.20 12.32
N VAL A 99 1.11 -0.47 11.57
CA VAL A 99 1.16 1.00 11.67
C VAL A 99 -0.17 1.60 11.18
N ILE A 100 -0.71 1.11 10.06
CA ILE A 100 -2.01 1.53 9.53
C ILE A 100 -3.13 1.25 10.55
N ASP A 101 -3.16 0.04 11.11
CA ASP A 101 -4.15 -0.32 12.14
C ASP A 101 -4.08 0.62 13.35
N MET A 102 -2.87 0.95 13.82
CA MET A 102 -2.71 1.88 14.96
C MET A 102 -3.23 3.28 14.63
N ILE A 103 -3.02 3.78 13.41
CA ILE A 103 -3.53 5.07 12.95
C ILE A 103 -5.06 5.06 12.97
N LEU A 104 -5.68 4.03 12.39
CA LEU A 104 -7.14 3.90 12.32
C LEU A 104 -7.77 3.69 13.71
N GLN A 105 -7.14 2.89 14.57
CA GLN A 105 -7.60 2.67 15.96
C GLN A 105 -7.49 3.93 16.83
N ALA A 106 -6.57 4.83 16.51
CA ALA A 106 -6.45 6.13 17.16
C ALA A 106 -7.55 7.13 16.71
N GLY A 107 -8.41 6.72 15.76
CA GLY A 107 -9.53 7.52 15.28
C GLY A 107 -9.21 8.45 14.11
N PHE A 108 -8.00 8.33 13.52
CA PHE A 108 -7.66 9.06 12.30
C PHE A 108 -8.28 8.41 11.07
N GLU A 109 -8.59 9.24 10.08
CA GLU A 109 -8.93 8.86 8.72
C GLU A 109 -7.67 8.89 7.84
N ILE A 110 -7.50 7.95 6.93
CA ILE A 110 -6.48 7.99 5.88
C ILE A 110 -7.15 8.43 4.59
N SER A 111 -6.92 9.67 4.18
CA SER A 111 -7.51 10.28 2.98
C SER A 111 -6.69 10.02 1.71
N ALA A 112 -5.38 9.85 1.85
CA ALA A 112 -4.50 9.45 0.76
C ALA A 112 -3.40 8.50 1.24
N MET A 113 -3.01 7.57 0.36
CA MET A 113 -1.89 6.66 0.60
C MET A 113 -1.18 6.37 -0.73
N GLU A 114 0.10 6.75 -0.81
CA GLU A 114 0.90 6.58 -2.01
C GLU A 114 2.28 6.01 -1.69
N LEU A 115 2.79 5.16 -2.60
CA LEU A 115 4.11 4.55 -2.48
C LEU A 115 5.09 5.26 -3.42
N PHE A 116 6.22 5.69 -2.87
CA PHE A 116 7.27 6.39 -3.63
C PHE A 116 8.61 5.66 -3.54
N ASN A 117 9.31 5.56 -4.68
CA ASN A 117 10.73 5.28 -4.72
C ASN A 117 11.46 6.62 -4.92
N LEU A 118 11.97 7.17 -3.83
CA LEU A 118 12.61 8.47 -3.85
C LEU A 118 14.10 8.36 -4.14
N SER A 119 14.61 9.21 -5.04
CA SER A 119 16.05 9.33 -5.25
C SER A 119 16.70 10.07 -4.08
N ARG A 120 17.97 9.80 -3.80
CA ARG A 120 18.71 10.45 -2.72
C ARG A 120 18.63 11.99 -2.75
N PRO A 121 18.79 12.67 -3.91
CA PRO A 121 18.66 14.13 -3.96
C PRO A 121 17.29 14.64 -3.50
N VAL A 122 16.20 13.96 -3.86
CA VAL A 122 14.83 14.32 -3.43
C VAL A 122 14.67 14.15 -1.92
N ILE A 123 15.25 13.09 -1.35
CA ILE A 123 15.25 12.87 0.10
C ILE A 123 16.07 13.94 0.82
N GLU A 124 17.24 14.28 0.30
CA GLU A 124 18.09 15.34 0.85
C GLU A 124 17.39 16.70 0.80
N GLU A 125 16.66 17.02 -0.26
CA GLU A 125 15.83 18.22 -0.38
C GLU A 125 14.71 18.23 0.67
N PHE A 126 13.98 17.13 0.83
CA PHE A 126 12.91 17.01 1.84
C PHE A 126 13.42 17.22 3.28
N TYR A 127 14.61 16.71 3.58
CA TYR A 127 15.23 16.83 4.92
C TYR A 127 16.22 17.99 5.04
N ASP A 128 16.34 18.88 4.07
CA ASP A 128 17.36 19.95 4.06
C ASP A 128 17.31 20.85 5.29
N VAL A 129 16.12 21.10 5.84
CA VAL A 129 15.91 21.89 7.07
C VAL A 129 16.59 21.26 8.30
N TYR A 130 16.93 20.00 8.26
CA TYR A 130 17.61 19.27 9.35
C TYR A 130 19.11 19.09 9.14
N LYS A 131 19.63 19.50 7.99
CA LYS A 131 21.04 19.38 7.63
C LYS A 131 21.90 20.25 8.55
N GLY A 132 22.86 19.61 9.21
CA GLY A 132 23.72 20.28 10.21
C GLY A 132 23.04 20.58 11.54
N VAL A 133 21.76 20.22 11.71
CA VAL A 133 21.00 20.38 12.96
C VAL A 133 20.85 19.05 13.69
N LEU A 134 20.46 17.99 12.94
CA LEU A 134 20.30 16.65 13.52
C LEU A 134 21.57 15.81 13.34
N PRO A 135 22.11 15.23 14.42
CA PRO A 135 23.23 14.28 14.33
C PRO A 135 22.93 13.08 13.45
N GLU A 136 21.65 12.65 13.41
CA GLU A 136 21.17 11.50 12.67
C GLU A 136 20.83 11.80 11.22
N TYR A 137 21.13 13.00 10.69
CA TYR A 137 20.77 13.40 9.34
C TYR A 137 21.21 12.37 8.29
N LEU A 138 22.49 11.97 8.26
CA LEU A 138 23.00 10.99 7.30
C LEU A 138 22.34 9.60 7.44
N PRO A 139 22.23 9.01 8.65
CA PRO A 139 21.45 7.79 8.86
C PRO A 139 19.99 7.87 8.38
N ILE A 140 19.33 9.04 8.54
CA ILE A 140 17.96 9.24 8.04
C ILE A 140 17.94 9.15 6.51
N ILE A 141 18.84 9.88 5.84
CA ILE A 141 18.94 9.86 4.37
C ILE A 141 19.21 8.45 3.85
N GLU A 142 20.13 7.71 4.47
CA GLU A 142 20.44 6.34 4.10
C GLU A 142 19.24 5.39 4.29
N ASN A 143 18.55 5.49 5.42
CA ASN A 143 17.35 4.68 5.68
C ASN A 143 16.27 4.96 4.63
N MET A 144 15.99 6.23 4.34
CA MET A 144 14.97 6.66 3.39
C MET A 144 15.32 6.28 1.95
N SER A 145 16.61 6.22 1.60
CA SER A 145 17.10 5.77 0.29
C SER A 145 17.15 4.24 0.16
N GLY A 146 16.95 3.52 1.25
CA GLY A 146 17.09 2.06 1.33
C GLY A 146 15.89 1.27 0.77
N GLY A 147 14.86 1.93 0.24
CA GLY A 147 13.68 1.27 -0.31
C GLY A 147 12.49 2.22 -0.45
N PRO A 148 11.31 1.69 -0.81
CA PRO A 148 10.13 2.51 -0.99
C PRO A 148 9.64 3.14 0.32
N VAL A 149 9.02 4.30 0.21
CA VAL A 149 8.39 5.05 1.30
C VAL A 149 6.89 5.12 1.03
N ILE A 150 6.06 4.85 2.03
CA ILE A 150 4.63 5.10 1.93
C ILE A 150 4.31 6.43 2.59
N ALA A 151 3.77 7.36 1.82
CA ALA A 151 3.24 8.62 2.33
C ALA A 151 1.73 8.49 2.56
N LEU A 152 1.29 8.90 3.74
CA LEU A 152 -0.12 8.93 4.12
C LEU A 152 -0.51 10.36 4.45
N GLU A 153 -1.66 10.79 3.93
CA GLU A 153 -2.38 11.93 4.49
C GLU A 153 -3.35 11.38 5.54
N ILE A 154 -3.22 11.86 6.77
CA ILE A 154 -4.07 11.44 7.90
C ILE A 154 -4.82 12.64 8.48
N ARG A 155 -6.08 12.46 8.81
CA ARG A 155 -7.03 13.49 9.29
C ARG A 155 -7.63 13.09 10.61
#